data_f77b33209d6fea4614a38d4e7407c411
#
_entry.id   f77b33209d6fea4614a38d4e7407c411
#
_cell.length_a   1.000
_cell.length_b   1.000
_cell.length_c   1.000
_cell.angle_alpha   90.00
_cell.angle_beta   90.00
_cell.angle_gamma   90.00
#
_symmetry.space_group_name_H-M   'P 1'
#
loop_
_entity.id
_entity.type
_entity.pdbx_description
1 polymer ?
#
loop_
_entity_poly.entity_id
_entity_poly.type
_entity_poly.pdbx_seq_one_letter_code
_entity_poly.pdbx_strand_id
1 'polypeptide(L)'
;MHTFFAYLARMKYIRRWGLMRNSFPENDAEHTLQTVMIAHGLAVIREKIFHEPCDAEHCAMLAVYHDAGEVFTGDMPTPVKYFTEDLHDKYKEIEDKARGRLLETLPD
;
A
#
# COMPACT_ATOMS: atom_id res chain seq x y z
N MET A 1 -13.26 -18.91 -7.90
CA MET A 1 -11.93 -19.20 -7.37
C MET A 1 -11.45 -18.03 -6.54
N HIS A 2 -10.94 -18.32 -5.36
CA HIS A 2 -10.54 -17.28 -4.41
C HIS A 2 -9.03 -17.08 -4.49
N THR A 3 -8.60 -16.06 -5.23
CA THR A 3 -7.20 -15.84 -5.58
C THR A 3 -6.59 -14.60 -4.90
N PHE A 4 -7.27 -14.04 -3.89
CA PHE A 4 -6.83 -12.81 -3.23
C PHE A 4 -5.38 -12.88 -2.74
N PHE A 5 -5.04 -13.91 -1.98
CA PHE A 5 -3.68 -14.02 -1.44
C PHE A 5 -2.65 -14.38 -2.50
N ALA A 6 -3.06 -15.08 -3.57
CA ALA A 6 -2.17 -15.31 -4.70
C ALA A 6 -1.80 -14.00 -5.40
N TYR A 7 -2.74 -13.07 -5.55
CA TYR A 7 -2.45 -11.73 -6.06
C TYR A 7 -1.57 -10.93 -5.10
N LEU A 8 -1.84 -10.98 -3.79
CA LEU A 8 -1.01 -10.28 -2.81
C LEU A 8 0.44 -10.76 -2.82
N ALA A 9 0.67 -12.04 -3.05
CA ALA A 9 2.02 -12.59 -3.13
C ALA A 9 2.85 -11.94 -4.25
N ARG A 10 2.21 -11.30 -5.24
CA ARG A 10 2.88 -10.60 -6.33
C ARG A 10 3.48 -9.26 -5.90
N MET A 11 3.18 -8.76 -4.70
CA MET A 11 3.74 -7.50 -4.21
C MET A 11 5.27 -7.51 -4.18
N LYS A 12 5.87 -8.68 -3.98
CA LYS A 12 7.34 -8.84 -4.02
C LYS A 12 7.96 -8.54 -5.39
N TYR A 13 7.15 -8.51 -6.46
CA TYR A 13 7.61 -8.21 -7.82
C TYR A 13 7.42 -6.75 -8.19
N ILE A 14 6.78 -5.94 -7.35
CA ILE A 14 6.53 -4.52 -7.61
C ILE A 14 7.70 -3.73 -7.09
N ARG A 15 8.46 -3.11 -8.00
CA ARG A 15 9.59 -2.25 -7.64
C ARG A 15 9.10 -0.86 -7.28
N ARG A 16 9.67 -0.31 -6.22
CA ARG A 16 9.43 1.06 -5.82
C ARG A 16 10.51 1.96 -6.40
N TRP A 17 10.22 3.26 -6.50
CA TRP A 17 11.15 4.26 -6.99
C TRP A 17 11.55 4.04 -8.46
N GLY A 18 10.62 3.62 -9.31
CA GLY A 18 10.86 3.19 -10.68
C GLY A 18 11.65 4.16 -11.54
N LEU A 19 11.39 5.48 -11.43
CA LEU A 19 12.10 6.52 -12.15
C LEU A 19 12.86 7.44 -11.22
N MET A 20 13.08 7.03 -9.97
CA MET A 20 13.72 7.84 -8.95
C MET A 20 14.97 7.15 -8.42
N ARG A 21 15.93 7.96 -7.95
CA ARG A 21 17.15 7.46 -7.36
C ARG A 21 16.87 6.87 -5.98
N ASN A 22 17.43 5.70 -5.72
CA ASN A 22 17.35 5.05 -4.42
C ASN A 22 18.70 4.42 -4.07
N SER A 23 18.93 4.23 -2.76
CA SER A 23 20.17 3.61 -2.25
C SER A 23 20.09 2.10 -2.33
N PHE A 24 18.90 1.52 -2.18
CA PHE A 24 18.68 0.08 -2.19
C PHE A 24 17.49 -0.24 -3.08
N PRO A 25 17.57 -1.34 -3.86
CA PRO A 25 16.37 -1.85 -4.51
C PRO A 25 15.32 -2.21 -3.45
N GLU A 26 14.10 -1.78 -3.65
CA GLU A 26 13.00 -2.05 -2.72
C GLU A 26 11.77 -2.50 -3.50
N ASN A 27 11.17 -3.62 -3.08
CA ASN A 27 9.88 -4.03 -3.60
C ASN A 27 8.76 -3.62 -2.63
N ASP A 28 7.51 -3.73 -3.09
CA ASP A 28 6.37 -3.28 -2.32
C ASP A 28 6.09 -4.16 -1.09
N ALA A 29 6.46 -5.43 -1.12
CA ALA A 29 6.33 -6.30 0.05
C ALA A 29 7.29 -5.87 1.17
N GLU A 30 8.52 -5.51 0.82
CA GLU A 30 9.50 -4.98 1.79
C GLU A 30 9.06 -3.63 2.36
N HIS A 31 8.58 -2.76 1.49
CA HIS A 31 8.03 -1.46 1.89
C HIS A 31 6.85 -1.64 2.85
N THR A 32 5.94 -2.54 2.55
CA THR A 32 4.77 -2.81 3.39
C THR A 32 5.18 -3.29 4.77
N LEU A 33 6.15 -4.20 4.86
CA LEU A 33 6.64 -4.67 6.15
C LEU A 33 7.19 -3.53 7.01
N GLN A 34 8.01 -2.65 6.42
CA GLN A 34 8.54 -1.50 7.14
C GLN A 34 7.44 -0.52 7.55
N THR A 35 6.48 -0.28 6.66
CA THR A 35 5.34 0.59 6.94
C THR A 35 4.50 0.07 8.10
N VAL A 36 4.27 -1.24 8.17
CA VAL A 36 3.53 -1.87 9.27
C VAL A 36 4.23 -1.64 10.60
N MET A 37 5.55 -1.86 10.65
CA MET A 37 6.32 -1.66 11.86
C MET A 37 6.26 -0.22 12.36
N ILE A 38 6.41 0.74 11.46
CA ILE A 38 6.34 2.16 11.80
C ILE A 38 4.94 2.55 12.24
N ALA A 39 3.90 2.12 11.52
CA ALA A 39 2.52 2.43 11.85
C ALA A 39 2.14 1.88 13.23
N HIS A 40 2.52 0.64 13.51
CA HIS A 40 2.28 0.03 14.80
C HIS A 40 3.00 0.79 15.92
N GLY A 41 4.28 1.12 15.72
CA GLY A 41 5.06 1.87 16.69
C GLY A 41 4.48 3.24 16.99
N LEU A 42 4.07 3.99 15.95
CA LEU A 42 3.44 5.31 16.12
C LEU A 42 2.11 5.20 16.88
N ALA A 43 1.31 4.18 16.59
CA ALA A 43 0.03 3.97 17.26
C ALA A 43 0.22 3.63 18.75
N VAL A 44 1.23 2.81 19.08
CA VAL A 44 1.56 2.49 20.47
C VAL A 44 2.02 3.73 21.22
N ILE A 45 2.85 4.58 20.61
CA ILE A 45 3.29 5.84 21.20
C ILE A 45 2.09 6.74 21.50
N ARG A 46 1.19 6.86 20.53
CA ARG A 46 -0.01 7.69 20.69
C ARG A 46 -0.86 7.22 21.86
N GLU A 47 -1.07 5.92 22.01
CA GLU A 47 -1.89 5.37 23.07
C GLU A 47 -1.19 5.41 24.43
N LYS A 48 0.09 5.01 24.51
CA LYS A 48 0.78 4.81 25.79
C LYS A 48 1.47 6.07 26.32
N ILE A 49 1.98 6.91 25.45
CA ILE A 49 2.71 8.13 25.86
C ILE A 49 1.80 9.35 25.87
N PHE A 50 0.99 9.53 24.83
CA PHE A 50 0.09 10.67 24.73
C PHE A 50 -1.30 10.40 25.26
N HIS A 51 -1.59 9.15 25.67
CA HIS A 51 -2.87 8.76 26.27
C HIS A 51 -4.09 9.07 25.38
N GLU A 52 -3.90 9.03 24.05
CA GLU A 52 -4.97 9.20 23.09
C GLU A 52 -5.51 7.84 22.67
N PRO A 53 -6.85 7.67 22.51
CA PRO A 53 -7.39 6.40 22.02
C PRO A 53 -6.83 6.05 20.65
N CYS A 54 -6.27 4.83 20.53
CA CYS A 54 -5.74 4.34 19.24
C CYS A 54 -5.70 2.81 19.26
N ASP A 55 -6.31 2.20 18.25
CA ASP A 55 -6.24 0.76 18.05
C ASP A 55 -4.99 0.42 17.24
N ALA A 56 -3.90 0.08 17.94
CA ALA A 56 -2.61 -0.17 17.31
C ALA A 56 -2.65 -1.36 16.36
N GLU A 57 -3.36 -2.42 16.72
CA GLU A 57 -3.47 -3.61 15.88
C GLU A 57 -4.24 -3.30 14.59
N HIS A 58 -5.31 -2.53 14.68
CA HIS A 58 -6.08 -2.10 13.50
C HIS A 58 -5.24 -1.23 12.58
N CYS A 59 -4.47 -0.28 13.14
CA CYS A 59 -3.56 0.56 12.35
C CYS A 59 -2.52 -0.28 11.62
N ALA A 60 -1.96 -1.29 12.28
CA ALA A 60 -1.00 -2.20 11.65
C ALA A 60 -1.64 -2.96 10.49
N MET A 61 -2.86 -3.48 10.68
CA MET A 61 -3.56 -4.21 9.62
C MET A 61 -3.94 -3.33 8.44
N LEU A 62 -4.33 -2.08 8.67
CA LEU A 62 -4.55 -1.13 7.58
C LEU A 62 -3.27 -0.91 6.78
N ALA A 63 -2.13 -0.82 7.45
CA ALA A 63 -0.84 -0.65 6.78
C ALA A 63 -0.45 -1.87 5.94
N VAL A 64 -0.80 -3.09 6.39
CA VAL A 64 -0.53 -4.32 5.62
C VAL A 64 -1.14 -4.25 4.22
N TYR A 65 -2.34 -3.71 4.10
CA TYR A 65 -3.09 -3.71 2.84
C TYR A 65 -3.09 -2.35 2.13
N HIS A 66 -2.32 -1.36 2.61
CA HIS A 66 -2.41 0.00 2.05
C HIS A 66 -2.05 0.09 0.56
N ASP A 67 -1.13 -0.75 0.09
CA ASP A 67 -0.70 -0.79 -1.31
C ASP A 67 -1.23 -2.02 -2.06
N ALA A 68 -2.19 -2.75 -1.49
CA ALA A 68 -2.65 -4.01 -2.08
C ALA A 68 -3.15 -3.86 -3.52
N GLY A 69 -3.77 -2.72 -3.86
CA GLY A 69 -4.25 -2.47 -5.21
C GLY A 69 -3.17 -2.41 -6.26
N GLU A 70 -1.92 -2.15 -5.88
CA GLU A 70 -0.80 -2.07 -6.82
C GLU A 70 -0.45 -3.41 -7.47
N VAL A 71 -0.99 -4.53 -6.99
CA VAL A 71 -0.82 -5.83 -7.67
C VAL A 71 -1.39 -5.82 -9.09
N PHE A 72 -2.30 -4.89 -9.40
CA PHE A 72 -2.84 -4.71 -10.75
C PHE A 72 -2.20 -3.53 -11.49
N THR A 73 -1.82 -2.46 -10.78
CA THR A 73 -1.36 -1.21 -11.40
C THR A 73 0.16 -1.06 -11.43
N GLY A 74 0.87 -1.74 -10.51
CA GLY A 74 2.26 -1.44 -10.23
C GLY A 74 2.41 -0.10 -9.50
N ASP A 75 3.66 0.24 -9.14
CA ASP A 75 3.97 1.52 -8.51
C ASP A 75 4.14 2.59 -9.57
N MET A 76 3.33 3.65 -9.53
CA MET A 76 3.50 4.77 -10.43
C MET A 76 4.45 5.78 -9.78
N PRO A 77 5.56 6.14 -10.44
CA PRO A 77 6.48 7.14 -9.91
C PRO A 77 5.78 8.46 -9.63
N THR A 78 6.08 9.08 -8.49
CA THR A 78 5.46 10.33 -8.05
C THR A 78 5.54 11.44 -9.10
N PRO A 79 6.70 11.66 -9.79
CA PRO A 79 6.76 12.68 -10.83
C PRO A 79 5.77 12.47 -11.96
N VAL A 80 5.44 11.23 -12.31
CA VAL A 80 4.45 10.92 -13.35
C VAL A 80 3.05 11.09 -12.80
N LYS A 81 2.79 10.60 -11.58
CA LYS A 81 1.48 10.64 -10.93
C LYS A 81 0.94 12.06 -10.80
N TYR A 82 1.81 13.03 -10.51
CA TYR A 82 1.44 14.43 -10.32
C TYR A 82 1.81 15.34 -11.48
N PHE A 83 2.10 14.75 -12.65
CA PHE A 83 2.50 15.53 -13.82
C PHE A 83 1.41 16.50 -14.28
N THR A 84 0.16 16.07 -14.28
CA THR A 84 -1.01 16.94 -14.52
C THR A 84 -2.10 16.59 -13.52
N GLU A 85 -3.00 17.53 -13.24
CA GLU A 85 -4.14 17.31 -12.38
C GLU A 85 -5.08 16.23 -12.93
N ASP A 86 -5.32 16.27 -14.27
CA ASP A 86 -6.11 15.27 -14.97
C ASP A 86 -5.54 13.87 -14.82
N LEU A 87 -4.23 13.71 -14.99
CA LEU A 87 -3.57 12.43 -14.86
C LEU A 87 -3.68 11.90 -13.42
N HIS A 88 -3.50 12.77 -12.44
CA HIS A 88 -3.64 12.41 -11.03
C HIS A 88 -5.05 11.89 -10.72
N ASP A 89 -6.08 12.60 -11.18
CA ASP A 89 -7.47 12.21 -10.95
C ASP A 89 -7.81 10.89 -11.65
N LYS A 90 -7.35 10.72 -12.88
CA LYS A 90 -7.55 9.47 -13.64
C LYS A 90 -6.84 8.30 -12.99
N TYR A 91 -5.65 8.52 -12.47
CA TYR A 91 -4.91 7.47 -11.77
C TYR A 91 -5.61 7.04 -10.48
N LYS A 92 -6.19 7.99 -9.75
CA LYS A 92 -7.01 7.67 -8.57
C LYS A 92 -8.19 6.78 -8.92
N GLU A 93 -8.86 7.04 -10.05
CA GLU A 93 -9.94 6.18 -10.53
C GLU A 93 -9.44 4.76 -10.82
N ILE A 94 -8.27 4.64 -11.43
CA ILE A 94 -7.65 3.34 -11.72
C ILE A 94 -7.33 2.61 -10.42
N GLU A 95 -6.76 3.30 -9.42
CA GLU A 95 -6.46 2.71 -8.12
C GLU A 95 -7.72 2.18 -7.43
N ASP A 96 -8.81 2.95 -7.47
CA ASP A 96 -10.09 2.55 -6.87
C ASP A 96 -10.68 1.32 -7.55
N LYS A 97 -10.61 1.26 -8.88
CA LYS A 97 -11.04 0.09 -9.64
C LYS A 97 -10.19 -1.13 -9.35
N ALA A 98 -8.88 -0.94 -9.22
CA ALA A 98 -7.96 -2.03 -8.88
C ALA A 98 -8.27 -2.61 -7.50
N ARG A 99 -8.53 -1.76 -6.51
CA ARG A 99 -8.92 -2.21 -5.18
C ARG A 99 -10.23 -2.99 -5.20
N GLY A 100 -11.24 -2.48 -5.92
CA GLY A 100 -12.52 -3.17 -6.06
C GLY A 100 -12.36 -4.53 -6.72
N ARG A 101 -11.55 -4.62 -7.76
CA ARG A 101 -11.29 -5.87 -8.46
C ARG A 101 -10.57 -6.90 -7.57
N LEU A 102 -9.63 -6.42 -6.77
CA LEU A 102 -8.92 -7.28 -5.82
C LEU A 102 -9.88 -7.84 -4.78
N LEU A 103 -10.80 -7.01 -4.25
CA LEU A 103 -11.79 -7.46 -3.28
C LEU A 103 -12.71 -8.54 -3.84
N GLU A 104 -12.99 -8.54 -5.14
CA GLU A 104 -13.80 -9.58 -5.79
C GLU A 104 -13.13 -10.96 -5.74
N THR A 105 -11.84 -11.04 -5.49
CA THR A 105 -11.11 -12.32 -5.41
C THR A 105 -11.15 -12.93 -4.00
N LEU A 106 -11.74 -12.24 -3.04
CA LEU A 106 -11.96 -12.77 -1.70
C LEU A 106 -13.16 -13.73 -1.70
N PRO A 107 -13.21 -14.67 -0.75
CA PRO A 107 -14.40 -15.46 -0.51
C PRO A 107 -15.58 -14.58 -0.09
N ASP A 108 -16.77 -14.96 -0.49
CA ASP A 108 -18.00 -14.26 -0.11
C ASP A 108 -18.25 -14.30 1.40
#